data_d9f3f857eeadc21496298937664a3a80
#
_entry.id   d9f3f857eeadc21496298937664a3a80
#
_cell.length_a   1.000
_cell.length_b   1.000
_cell.length_c   1.000
_cell.angle_alpha   90.00
_cell.angle_beta   90.00
_cell.angle_gamma   90.00
#
_symmetry.space_group_name_H-M   'P 1'
#
loop_
_entity.id
_entity.type
_entity.pdbx_description
1 polymer ?
#
loop_
_entity_poly.entity_id
_entity_poly.type
_entity_poly.pdbx_seq_one_letter_code
_entity_poly.pdbx_strand_id
1 'polypeptide(L)'
;MNNNDIFKKLRVALQLRDDQIVEILELVDFRMSKGEIGNLFRNQDHADFMECGDQVLRNFLNGLVIHLRGTKENPKNAMDVIRQNQEVVKKNISEKSKANFKPDTEFKPRPKTDAKKKPFNPKDKKPAPKVQVVEKVQYKNGKNKK
;
A
#
# COMPACT_ATOMS: atom_id res chain seq x y z
N MET A 1 -1.50 -17.92 -3.68
CA MET A 1 -0.47 -16.87 -3.69
C MET A 1 -0.03 -16.70 -5.13
N ASN A 2 -0.22 -15.50 -5.69
CA ASN A 2 0.18 -15.21 -7.07
C ASN A 2 1.57 -14.54 -7.13
N ASN A 3 2.12 -14.39 -8.33
CA ASN A 3 3.44 -13.79 -8.52
C ASN A 3 3.53 -12.36 -8.01
N ASN A 4 2.44 -11.58 -8.12
CA ASN A 4 2.37 -10.24 -7.57
C ASN A 4 2.55 -10.24 -6.04
N ASP A 5 1.97 -11.20 -5.34
CA ASP A 5 2.10 -11.31 -3.87
C ASP A 5 3.54 -11.66 -3.47
N ILE A 6 4.18 -12.57 -4.21
CA ILE A 6 5.58 -12.93 -3.99
C ILE A 6 6.46 -11.69 -4.17
N PHE A 7 6.25 -10.97 -5.28
CA PHE A 7 7.02 -9.77 -5.59
C PHE A 7 6.82 -8.66 -4.54
N LYS A 8 5.57 -8.42 -4.11
CA LYS A 8 5.25 -7.48 -3.02
C LYS A 8 5.97 -7.84 -1.72
N LYS A 9 5.97 -9.11 -1.33
CA LYS A 9 6.64 -9.59 -0.12
C LYS A 9 8.15 -9.40 -0.18
N LEU A 10 8.77 -9.70 -1.32
CA LEU A 10 10.20 -9.49 -1.52
C LEU A 10 10.57 -8.00 -1.46
N ARG A 11 9.78 -7.13 -2.10
CA ARG A 11 9.96 -5.68 -2.03
C ARG A 11 9.96 -5.18 -0.58
N VAL A 12 8.99 -5.63 0.22
CA VAL A 12 8.86 -5.22 1.62
C VAL A 12 10.00 -5.80 2.47
N ALA A 13 10.30 -7.08 2.32
CA ALA A 13 11.34 -7.77 3.10
C ALA A 13 12.72 -7.15 2.89
N LEU A 14 13.05 -6.77 1.67
CA LEU A 14 14.33 -6.16 1.31
C LEU A 14 14.31 -4.64 1.32
N GLN A 15 13.17 -4.03 1.64
CA GLN A 15 12.95 -2.57 1.64
C GLN A 15 13.35 -1.90 0.33
N LEU A 16 13.03 -2.54 -0.79
CA LEU A 16 13.34 -2.04 -2.12
C LEU A 16 12.39 -0.91 -2.52
N ARG A 17 12.95 0.09 -3.17
CA ARG A 17 12.21 1.17 -3.82
C ARG A 17 11.93 0.81 -5.27
N ASP A 18 10.94 1.46 -5.87
CA ASP A 18 10.59 1.23 -7.26
C ASP A 18 11.76 1.55 -8.20
N ASP A 19 12.56 2.58 -7.91
CA ASP A 19 13.76 2.95 -8.66
C ASP A 19 14.80 1.82 -8.65
N GLN A 20 15.03 1.21 -7.48
CA GLN A 20 15.98 0.10 -7.32
C GLN A 20 15.49 -1.16 -8.02
N ILE A 21 14.18 -1.38 -8.09
CA ILE A 21 13.61 -2.51 -8.83
C ILE A 21 13.84 -2.33 -10.33
N VAL A 22 13.73 -1.10 -10.86
CA VAL A 22 14.10 -0.80 -12.26
C VAL A 22 15.57 -1.15 -12.51
N GLU A 23 16.48 -0.65 -11.66
CA GLU A 23 17.91 -0.93 -11.76
C GLU A 23 18.22 -2.43 -11.70
N ILE A 24 17.54 -3.18 -10.81
CA ILE A 24 17.71 -4.64 -10.69
C ILE A 24 17.29 -5.36 -11.98
N LEU A 25 16.20 -4.94 -12.60
CA LEU A 25 15.73 -5.51 -13.86
C LEU A 25 16.66 -5.15 -15.03
N GLU A 26 17.22 -3.95 -15.05
CA GLU A 26 18.20 -3.53 -16.05
C GLU A 26 19.49 -4.34 -16.00
N LEU A 27 19.89 -4.87 -14.84
CA LEU A 27 21.07 -5.75 -14.71
C LEU A 27 20.95 -7.07 -15.51
N VAL A 28 19.74 -7.46 -15.88
CA VAL A 28 19.44 -8.66 -16.69
C VAL A 28 18.87 -8.29 -18.05
N ASP A 29 19.13 -7.08 -18.54
CA ASP A 29 18.66 -6.56 -19.82
C ASP A 29 17.13 -6.57 -19.98
N PHE A 30 16.39 -6.57 -18.86
CA PHE A 30 14.95 -6.52 -18.85
C PHE A 30 14.48 -5.11 -18.45
N ARG A 31 13.95 -4.38 -19.43
CA ARG A 31 13.51 -3.00 -19.22
C ARG A 31 12.05 -2.92 -18.81
N MET A 32 11.78 -2.27 -17.71
CA MET A 32 10.44 -1.96 -17.23
C MET A 32 10.42 -0.56 -16.64
N SER A 33 9.37 0.20 -16.94
CA SER A 33 9.23 1.55 -16.41
C SER A 33 8.78 1.52 -14.94
N LYS A 34 9.09 2.58 -14.20
CA LYS A 34 8.64 2.76 -12.83
C LYS A 34 7.09 2.72 -12.69
N GLY A 35 6.38 3.23 -13.72
CA GLY A 35 4.91 3.18 -13.77
C GLY A 35 4.38 1.75 -13.84
N GLU A 36 4.96 0.91 -14.71
CA GLU A 36 4.59 -0.51 -14.83
C GLU A 36 4.89 -1.28 -13.54
N ILE A 37 6.02 -1.03 -12.90
CA ILE A 37 6.34 -1.61 -11.59
C ILE A 37 5.30 -1.19 -10.55
N GLY A 38 4.89 0.08 -10.54
CA GLY A 38 3.82 0.57 -9.70
C GLY A 38 2.50 -0.18 -9.94
N ASN A 39 2.18 -0.49 -11.17
CA ASN A 39 0.97 -1.22 -11.56
C ASN A 39 0.98 -2.69 -11.11
N LEU A 40 2.15 -3.33 -11.08
CA LEU A 40 2.30 -4.68 -10.50
C LEU A 40 1.97 -4.74 -9.00
N PHE A 41 2.14 -3.62 -8.29
CA PHE A 41 1.90 -3.53 -6.86
C PHE A 41 0.50 -3.04 -6.48
N ARG A 42 -0.34 -2.70 -7.45
CA ARG A 42 -1.74 -2.33 -7.21
C ARG A 42 -2.59 -3.53 -6.76
N ASN A 43 -3.77 -3.25 -6.26
CA ASN A 43 -4.75 -4.29 -5.96
C ASN A 43 -5.36 -4.82 -7.26
N GLN A 44 -5.80 -6.06 -7.26
CA GLN A 44 -6.40 -6.72 -8.43
C GLN A 44 -7.65 -5.98 -8.96
N ASP A 45 -8.37 -5.31 -8.08
CA ASP A 45 -9.58 -4.53 -8.43
C ASP A 45 -9.27 -3.17 -9.07
N HIS A 46 -8.00 -2.79 -9.16
CA HIS A 46 -7.61 -1.48 -9.70
C HIS A 46 -7.56 -1.52 -11.23
N ALA A 47 -8.07 -0.47 -11.90
CA ALA A 47 -8.13 -0.39 -13.36
C ALA A 47 -6.75 -0.55 -14.04
N ASP A 48 -5.68 -0.03 -13.43
CA ASP A 48 -4.32 -0.14 -13.96
C ASP A 48 -3.54 -1.33 -13.34
N PHE A 49 -4.24 -2.31 -12.76
CA PHE A 49 -3.55 -3.49 -12.25
C PHE A 49 -2.87 -4.26 -13.40
N MET A 50 -1.63 -4.65 -13.16
CA MET A 50 -0.86 -5.49 -14.09
C MET A 50 -0.49 -6.80 -13.41
N GLU A 51 -0.78 -7.91 -14.08
CA GLU A 51 -0.38 -9.23 -13.59
C GLU A 51 1.11 -9.45 -13.79
N CYS A 52 1.78 -9.95 -12.75
CA CYS A 52 3.19 -10.29 -12.81
C CYS A 52 3.38 -11.65 -13.49
N GLY A 53 3.78 -11.64 -14.74
CA GLY A 53 4.12 -12.86 -15.45
C GLY A 53 5.37 -13.55 -14.85
N ASP A 54 5.48 -14.85 -15.04
CA ASP A 54 6.65 -15.66 -14.58
C ASP A 54 7.98 -15.11 -15.08
N GLN A 55 8.01 -14.58 -16.29
CA GLN A 55 9.21 -14.00 -16.89
C GLN A 55 9.70 -12.79 -16.09
N VAL A 56 8.77 -11.91 -15.68
CA VAL A 56 9.09 -10.71 -14.90
C VAL A 56 9.67 -11.10 -13.54
N LEU A 57 8.99 -12.01 -12.84
CA LEU A 57 9.45 -12.47 -11.53
C LEU A 57 10.80 -13.18 -11.61
N ARG A 58 11.00 -14.02 -12.62
CA ARG A 58 12.27 -14.75 -12.85
C ARG A 58 13.43 -13.80 -13.14
N ASN A 59 13.22 -12.81 -14.02
CA ASN A 59 14.22 -11.79 -14.31
C ASN A 59 14.53 -10.94 -13.09
N PHE A 60 13.50 -10.55 -12.32
CA PHE A 60 13.71 -9.83 -11.07
C PHE A 60 14.58 -10.65 -10.09
N LEU A 61 14.30 -11.93 -9.90
CA LEU A 61 15.08 -12.78 -8.97
C LEU A 61 16.53 -12.93 -9.43
N ASN A 62 16.77 -13.09 -10.74
CA ASN A 62 18.13 -13.16 -11.30
C ASN A 62 18.87 -11.84 -11.09
N GLY A 63 18.25 -10.71 -11.41
CA GLY A 63 18.81 -9.39 -11.19
C GLY A 63 19.08 -9.10 -9.71
N LEU A 64 18.19 -9.56 -8.84
CA LEU A 64 18.32 -9.40 -7.38
C LEU A 64 19.56 -10.12 -6.84
N VAL A 65 19.86 -11.33 -7.36
CA VAL A 65 21.10 -12.05 -6.98
C VAL A 65 22.33 -11.24 -7.37
N ILE A 66 22.35 -10.68 -8.58
CA ILE A 66 23.45 -9.83 -9.06
C ILE A 66 23.54 -8.54 -8.22
N HIS A 67 22.41 -7.93 -7.92
CA HIS A 67 22.36 -6.68 -7.12
C HIS A 67 22.92 -6.90 -5.72
N LEU A 68 22.57 -8.00 -5.06
CA LEU A 68 22.97 -8.28 -3.68
C LEU A 68 24.40 -8.85 -3.57
N ARG A 69 24.80 -9.73 -4.47
CA ARG A 69 26.10 -10.41 -4.41
C ARG A 69 27.16 -9.78 -5.30
N GLY A 70 26.74 -8.97 -6.27
CA GLY A 70 27.61 -8.46 -7.30
C GLY A 70 27.95 -9.50 -8.36
N THR A 71 28.85 -9.15 -9.26
CA THR A 71 29.42 -10.02 -10.29
C THR A 71 30.73 -10.63 -9.79
N LYS A 72 31.27 -11.62 -10.54
CA LYS A 72 32.58 -12.21 -10.23
C LYS A 72 33.71 -11.18 -10.19
N GLU A 73 33.57 -10.11 -10.98
CA GLU A 73 34.54 -9.01 -11.06
C GLU A 73 34.41 -7.99 -9.91
N ASN A 74 33.17 -7.80 -9.41
CA ASN A 74 32.86 -6.90 -8.33
C ASN A 74 31.96 -7.58 -7.28
N PRO A 75 32.51 -8.42 -6.43
CA PRO A 75 31.72 -9.08 -5.37
C PRO A 75 31.24 -8.04 -4.34
N LYS A 76 29.96 -8.07 -4.00
CA LYS A 76 29.32 -7.22 -2.99
C LYS A 76 28.89 -8.07 -1.80
N ASN A 77 28.87 -7.47 -0.63
CA ASN A 77 28.28 -8.11 0.55
C ASN A 77 26.78 -7.80 0.59
N ALA A 78 25.95 -8.84 0.53
CA ALA A 78 24.49 -8.69 0.53
C ALA A 78 23.97 -7.95 1.77
N MET A 79 24.58 -8.15 2.93
CA MET A 79 24.16 -7.48 4.16
C MET A 79 24.40 -5.97 4.13
N ASP A 80 25.50 -5.53 3.52
CA ASP A 80 25.81 -4.11 3.41
C ASP A 80 24.84 -3.41 2.45
N VAL A 81 24.49 -4.06 1.33
CA VAL A 81 23.50 -3.54 0.38
C VAL A 81 22.12 -3.40 1.04
N ILE A 82 21.69 -4.40 1.81
CA ILE A 82 20.41 -4.35 2.54
C ILE A 82 20.44 -3.23 3.58
N ARG A 83 21.54 -3.07 4.31
CA ARG A 83 21.70 -1.98 5.30
C ARG A 83 21.61 -0.60 4.65
N GLN A 84 22.27 -0.41 3.51
CA GLN A 84 22.18 0.84 2.74
C GLN A 84 20.74 1.14 2.30
N ASN A 85 20.01 0.14 1.81
CA ASN A 85 18.60 0.28 1.45
C ASN A 85 17.75 0.74 2.64
N GLN A 86 17.97 0.14 3.81
CA GLN A 86 17.27 0.51 5.05
C GLN A 86 17.56 1.95 5.49
N GLU A 87 18.81 2.39 5.38
CA GLU A 87 19.19 3.76 5.73
C GLU A 87 18.56 4.80 4.81
N VAL A 88 18.52 4.53 3.51
CA VAL A 88 17.88 5.42 2.53
C VAL A 88 16.38 5.53 2.80
N VAL A 89 15.71 4.41 3.10
CA VAL A 89 14.28 4.43 3.46
C VAL A 89 14.04 5.23 4.73
N LYS A 90 14.86 5.05 5.77
CA LYS A 90 14.77 5.80 7.03
C LYS A 90 14.96 7.31 6.81
N LYS A 91 15.94 7.72 6.00
CA LYS A 91 16.16 9.14 5.66
C LYS A 91 14.94 9.74 4.95
N ASN A 92 14.40 9.05 3.96
CA ASN A 92 13.23 9.54 3.22
C ASN A 92 11.97 9.67 4.10
N ILE A 93 11.80 8.80 5.09
CA ILE A 93 10.69 8.90 6.06
C ILE A 93 10.90 10.12 6.96
N SER A 94 12.13 10.36 7.45
CA SER A 94 12.43 11.49 8.32
C SER A 94 12.28 12.85 7.60
N GLU A 95 12.62 12.92 6.33
CA GLU A 95 12.43 14.12 5.52
C GLU A 95 10.97 14.40 5.22
N LYS A 96 10.18 13.37 4.90
CA LYS A 96 8.73 13.52 4.68
C LYS A 96 7.99 13.94 5.95
N SER A 97 8.40 13.46 7.11
CA SER A 97 7.79 13.87 8.39
C SER A 97 8.13 15.32 8.74
N LYS A 98 9.31 15.82 8.38
CA LYS A 98 9.69 17.24 8.55
C LYS A 98 8.96 18.16 7.57
N ALA A 99 8.74 17.72 6.34
CA ALA A 99 8.05 18.51 5.31
C ALA A 99 6.54 18.69 5.58
N ASN A 100 5.93 17.74 6.28
CA ASN A 100 4.50 17.81 6.64
C ASN A 100 4.22 18.55 7.96
N PHE A 101 5.25 18.91 8.72
CA PHE A 101 5.11 19.76 9.89
C PHE A 101 5.30 21.23 9.47
N LYS A 102 4.33 21.78 8.72
CA LYS A 102 4.09 23.22 8.72
C LYS A 102 3.32 23.49 10.00
N PRO A 103 3.86 24.27 10.95
CA PRO A 103 3.02 24.75 12.03
C PRO A 103 1.95 25.64 11.38
N ASP A 104 0.69 25.22 11.45
CA ASP A 104 -0.44 26.07 11.09
C ASP A 104 -0.37 27.31 11.97
N THR A 105 0.21 28.34 11.40
CA THR A 105 0.20 29.68 11.95
C THR A 105 -1.24 30.19 11.91
N GLU A 106 -1.70 30.57 13.09
CA GLU A 106 -2.85 31.44 13.34
C GLU A 106 -4.22 30.86 13.02
N PHE A 107 -4.77 30.29 14.07
CA PHE A 107 -6.20 30.18 14.25
C PHE A 107 -6.80 31.60 14.24
N LYS A 108 -7.14 32.13 13.06
CA LYS A 108 -7.99 33.31 12.97
C LYS A 108 -9.39 32.92 13.46
N PRO A 109 -9.89 33.50 14.56
CA PRO A 109 -11.25 33.21 15.01
C PRO A 109 -12.21 33.62 13.89
N ARG A 110 -13.05 32.68 13.43
CA ARG A 110 -14.13 32.98 12.48
C ARG A 110 -15.00 34.08 13.08
N PRO A 111 -15.34 35.14 12.32
CA PRO A 111 -16.29 36.10 12.77
C PRO A 111 -17.62 35.39 13.05
N LYS A 112 -18.15 35.61 14.25
CA LYS A 112 -19.49 35.16 14.63
C LYS A 112 -20.48 35.91 13.73
N THR A 113 -20.96 35.26 12.68
CA THR A 113 -22.14 35.74 12.00
C THR A 113 -23.34 35.37 12.83
N ASP A 114 -24.03 36.39 13.33
CA ASP A 114 -25.33 36.28 13.98
C ASP A 114 -26.34 35.71 12.98
N ALA A 115 -26.40 34.38 12.88
CA ALA A 115 -27.46 33.72 12.18
C ALA A 115 -28.71 33.72 13.04
N LYS A 116 -29.64 34.65 12.74
CA LYS A 116 -31.01 34.67 13.27
C LYS A 116 -31.57 33.24 13.18
N LYS A 117 -31.86 32.66 14.35
CA LYS A 117 -32.59 31.40 14.48
C LYS A 117 -33.96 31.55 13.83
N LYS A 118 -34.20 30.87 12.71
CA LYS A 118 -35.55 30.70 12.20
C LYS A 118 -36.34 29.81 13.18
N PRO A 119 -37.60 30.12 13.48
CA PRO A 119 -38.38 29.31 14.40
C PRO A 119 -38.59 27.91 13.83
N PHE A 120 -38.34 26.90 14.67
CA PHE A 120 -38.53 25.50 14.39
C PHE A 120 -40.01 25.19 14.15
N ASN A 121 -40.35 24.79 12.93
CA ASN A 121 -41.71 24.40 12.55
C ASN A 121 -41.87 22.89 12.76
N PRO A 122 -42.76 22.41 13.68
CA PRO A 122 -42.82 21.00 14.09
C PRO A 122 -43.52 20.07 13.10
N LYS A 123 -43.82 20.52 11.87
CA LYS A 123 -44.60 19.72 10.91
C LYS A 123 -43.80 18.89 9.91
N ASP A 124 -42.47 18.96 9.88
CA ASP A 124 -41.64 18.16 8.95
C ASP A 124 -40.98 16.94 9.60
N LYS A 125 -41.73 16.15 10.36
CA LYS A 125 -41.26 14.83 10.77
C LYS A 125 -41.46 13.86 9.61
N LYS A 126 -40.41 13.63 8.82
CA LYS A 126 -40.33 12.46 7.94
C LYS A 126 -40.33 11.20 8.82
N PRO A 127 -41.19 10.20 8.55
CA PRO A 127 -41.17 8.95 9.34
C PRO A 127 -39.83 8.25 9.19
N ALA A 128 -39.26 7.82 10.32
CA ALA A 128 -38.03 7.03 10.34
C ALA A 128 -38.23 5.71 9.59
N PRO A 129 -37.22 5.22 8.83
CA PRO A 129 -37.33 3.94 8.15
C PRO A 129 -37.52 2.82 9.21
N LYS A 130 -38.56 1.99 9.02
CA LYS A 130 -38.82 0.83 9.86
C LYS A 130 -37.66 -0.15 9.71
N VAL A 131 -36.90 -0.34 10.78
CA VAL A 131 -35.88 -1.40 10.87
C VAL A 131 -36.61 -2.73 10.87
N GLN A 132 -36.41 -3.55 9.83
CA GLN A 132 -36.88 -4.92 9.81
C GLN A 132 -36.06 -5.72 10.82
N VAL A 133 -36.73 -6.21 11.86
CA VAL A 133 -36.11 -7.10 12.83
C VAL A 133 -35.89 -8.44 12.12
N VAL A 134 -34.63 -8.82 11.92
CA VAL A 134 -34.30 -10.16 11.40
C VAL A 134 -34.64 -11.18 12.45
N GLU A 135 -35.54 -12.14 12.10
CA GLU A 135 -35.95 -13.23 12.97
C GLU A 135 -34.75 -14.01 13.49
N LYS A 136 -34.76 -14.27 14.79
CA LYS A 136 -33.73 -15.09 15.47
C LYS A 136 -33.78 -16.50 14.92
N VAL A 137 -32.75 -16.88 14.16
CA VAL A 137 -32.57 -18.27 13.72
C VAL A 137 -32.24 -19.13 14.94
N GLN A 138 -33.13 -19.99 15.36
CA GLN A 138 -32.90 -20.98 16.41
C GLN A 138 -32.17 -22.18 15.83
N TYR A 139 -30.90 -22.35 16.18
CA TYR A 139 -30.15 -23.57 15.87
C TYR A 139 -30.63 -24.71 16.78
N LYS A 140 -31.29 -25.70 16.23
CA LYS A 140 -31.56 -26.98 16.91
C LYS A 140 -30.30 -27.84 16.81
N ASN A 141 -29.55 -27.94 17.90
CA ASN A 141 -28.51 -28.97 18.03
C ASN A 141 -29.14 -30.33 18.00
N GLY A 142 -28.97 -31.06 16.91
CA GLY A 142 -29.41 -32.44 16.77
C GLY A 142 -28.69 -33.33 17.79
N LYS A 143 -29.42 -33.76 18.83
CA LYS A 143 -29.00 -34.90 19.65
C LYS A 143 -29.25 -36.15 18.84
N ASN A 144 -28.17 -36.77 18.35
CA ASN A 144 -28.23 -38.16 17.89
C ASN A 144 -28.50 -39.08 19.10
N LYS A 145 -29.66 -39.71 19.09
CA LYS A 145 -29.90 -40.94 19.87
C LYS A 145 -29.86 -42.12 18.91
N LYS A 146 -28.95 -43.04 19.24
CA LYS A 146 -28.87 -44.47 18.91
C LYS A 146 -29.42 -44.88 17.57
#